data_15fee3f0b583cc565126b721e8ba9c21
#
_entry.id   15fee3f0b583cc565126b721e8ba9c21
#
_cell.length_a   1.000
_cell.length_b   1.000
_cell.length_c   1.000
_cell.angle_alpha   90.00
_cell.angle_beta   90.00
_cell.angle_gamma   90.00
#
_symmetry.space_group_name_H-M   'P 1'
#
loop_
_entity.id
_entity.type
_entity.pdbx_description
1 polymer ?
#
loop_
_entity_poly.entity_id
_entity_poly.type
_entity_poly.pdbx_seq_one_letter_code
_entity_poly.pdbx_strand_id
1 'polypeptide(L)'
;TRNAFWGLCIGLCLTGTQAIAQKMESKSIKTTDKTDSISFHIDGITEGETLFTVIGGPEAPVINAGMPGTEGIQGGFEGGSIVKINGVYHMFPTERAGVKGMPAYHDRVKTRIGHWTSTDAVHWTRQSTILESSGVYALVHEDNPMNDRRSAIWSYMPVFSEENNRWYGFYLAYTTDKEIAPNHSFGRIWRCESEKEGLEGIGGPYRDMGIMIEPGLDSQLWEGRQGVASFFPYKVDKGWNAFISGAYPYETRADYPLKGGEKRKVWAVGLAESENLEGPWKRMGEEINPITSIHPQFVENPIVSRLPNGTYIAMFDGGPDYLNLPNRMGYTLSIDGKNWSKARYIAIDTKVKKWWTVMRTPLCLIPEGNNVYTIVYTAWDDTRFHPIGMVKVKLNPEVLDKLTA
;
A
#
# COMPACT_ATOMS: atom_id res chain seq x y z
N THR A 1 29.86 57.89 -5.62
CA THR A 1 28.63 57.90 -4.84
C THR A 1 27.54 57.06 -5.50
N ARG A 2 27.50 55.78 -5.23
CA ARG A 2 26.41 54.80 -5.32
C ARG A 2 27.03 53.39 -5.39
N ASN A 3 27.23 52.80 -4.25
CA ASN A 3 27.41 51.35 -4.11
C ASN A 3 27.25 51.03 -2.64
N ALA A 4 26.09 50.66 -2.24
CA ALA A 4 25.77 49.88 -1.04
C ALA A 4 24.26 49.60 -1.06
N PHE A 5 23.87 48.38 -1.44
CA PHE A 5 22.62 47.73 -1.05
C PHE A 5 22.35 46.53 -1.99
N TRP A 6 23.21 45.50 -1.92
CA TRP A 6 22.90 44.16 -2.41
C TRP A 6 23.78 43.20 -1.66
N GLY A 7 23.39 42.84 -0.50
CA GLY A 7 24.20 41.91 0.31
C GLY A 7 23.52 41.34 1.55
N LEU A 8 22.18 41.22 1.59
CA LEU A 8 21.56 40.70 2.83
C LEU A 8 20.33 39.79 2.64
N CYS A 9 20.12 39.21 1.49
CA CYS A 9 18.99 38.28 1.31
C CYS A 9 19.36 36.83 0.94
N ILE A 10 20.64 36.49 0.79
CA ILE A 10 21.08 35.12 0.43
C ILE A 10 21.49 34.30 1.66
N GLY A 11 21.69 34.96 2.82
CA GLY A 11 22.15 34.26 4.04
C GLY A 11 21.09 33.53 4.85
N LEU A 12 19.81 33.79 4.66
CA LEU A 12 18.75 33.22 5.51
C LEU A 12 18.09 31.94 4.95
N CYS A 13 18.19 31.67 3.67
CA CYS A 13 17.67 30.42 3.09
C CYS A 13 18.62 29.22 3.25
N LEU A 14 19.92 29.44 3.40
CA LEU A 14 20.89 28.35 3.57
C LEU A 14 20.97 27.82 5.00
N THR A 15 20.61 28.63 6.00
CA THR A 15 20.62 28.20 7.41
C THR A 15 19.43 27.30 7.77
N GLY A 16 18.29 27.46 7.09
CA GLY A 16 17.10 26.64 7.33
C GLY A 16 17.27 25.21 6.84
N THR A 17 17.83 25.04 5.65
CA THR A 17 18.04 23.71 5.05
C THR A 17 19.18 22.94 5.73
N GLN A 18 20.24 23.61 6.15
CA GLN A 18 21.30 22.95 6.93
C GLN A 18 20.84 22.57 8.35
N ALA A 19 20.00 23.37 9.00
CA ALA A 19 19.47 23.03 10.31
C ALA A 19 18.49 21.85 10.26
N ILE A 20 17.72 21.70 9.18
CA ILE A 20 16.83 20.55 8.97
C ILE A 20 17.66 19.29 8.67
N ALA A 21 18.70 19.38 7.85
CA ALA A 21 19.62 18.29 7.58
C ALA A 21 20.40 17.86 8.83
N GLN A 22 20.91 18.82 9.62
CA GLN A 22 21.60 18.51 10.89
C GLN A 22 20.66 17.93 11.95
N LYS A 23 19.40 18.33 12.00
CA LYS A 23 18.43 17.74 12.94
C LYS A 23 18.03 16.31 12.52
N MET A 24 18.08 16.00 11.24
CA MET A 24 17.89 14.63 10.73
C MET A 24 19.11 13.73 10.97
N GLU A 25 20.34 14.29 10.93
CA GLU A 25 21.56 13.53 11.21
C GLU A 25 21.83 13.23 12.69
N SER A 26 21.26 14.03 13.62
CA SER A 26 21.54 13.89 15.05
C SER A 26 20.59 12.96 15.82
N LYS A 27 19.49 12.53 15.23
CA LYS A 27 18.64 11.49 15.81
C LYS A 27 19.12 10.11 15.33
N SER A 28 20.22 9.62 15.92
CA SER A 28 20.55 8.21 15.82
C SER A 28 19.38 7.44 16.44
N ILE A 29 18.73 6.60 15.64
CA ILE A 29 17.81 5.59 16.16
C ILE A 29 18.65 4.77 17.14
N LYS A 30 18.34 4.84 18.43
CA LYS A 30 18.91 3.91 19.41
C LYS A 30 18.41 2.53 19.01
N THR A 31 19.19 1.82 18.21
CA THR A 31 19.04 0.39 18.05
C THR A 31 19.24 -0.21 19.42
N THR A 32 18.19 -0.66 20.05
CA THR A 32 18.31 -1.58 21.17
C THR A 32 18.93 -2.83 20.59
N ASP A 33 20.20 -3.08 20.97
CA ASP A 33 20.91 -4.33 20.73
C ASP A 33 20.10 -5.49 21.35
N LYS A 34 19.19 -6.04 20.61
CA LYS A 34 18.68 -7.38 20.79
C LYS A 34 18.61 -8.01 19.41
N THR A 35 19.60 -8.79 19.09
CA THR A 35 19.55 -9.86 18.11
C THR A 35 18.49 -10.88 18.52
N ASP A 36 17.24 -10.46 18.59
CA ASP A 36 16.14 -11.41 18.55
C ASP A 36 16.19 -11.98 17.15
N SER A 37 16.53 -13.25 17.06
CA SER A 37 16.39 -14.02 15.83
C SER A 37 14.96 -13.76 15.32
N ILE A 38 14.85 -13.10 14.17
CA ILE A 38 13.56 -12.77 13.61
C ILE A 38 12.92 -14.07 13.19
N SER A 39 12.07 -14.57 14.04
CA SER A 39 11.30 -15.77 13.77
C SER A 39 10.12 -15.36 12.89
N PHE A 40 10.15 -15.81 11.64
CA PHE A 40 8.94 -15.79 10.81
C PHE A 40 8.00 -16.83 11.30
N HIS A 41 6.76 -16.42 11.47
CA HIS A 41 5.68 -17.35 11.70
C HIS A 41 4.95 -17.60 10.38
N ILE A 42 4.96 -18.84 9.92
CA ILE A 42 4.10 -19.29 8.82
C ILE A 42 3.06 -20.22 9.41
N ASP A 43 1.79 -19.87 9.29
CA ASP A 43 0.67 -20.63 9.82
C ASP A 43 0.72 -22.09 9.35
N GLY A 44 0.50 -23.00 10.29
CA GLY A 44 0.50 -24.43 10.03
C GLY A 44 1.88 -25.05 9.81
N ILE A 45 2.96 -24.27 9.73
CA ILE A 45 4.33 -24.78 9.58
C ILE A 45 5.13 -24.60 10.86
N THR A 46 5.11 -23.39 11.44
CA THR A 46 5.95 -23.04 12.59
C THR A 46 5.28 -23.32 13.93
N GLU A 47 3.97 -23.12 14.04
CA GLU A 47 3.21 -23.33 15.30
C GLU A 47 2.09 -24.37 15.20
N GLY A 48 1.90 -24.99 14.04
CA GLY A 48 0.89 -26.03 13.85
C GLY A 48 -0.57 -25.54 13.85
N GLU A 49 -0.80 -24.24 13.99
CA GLU A 49 -2.13 -23.63 13.99
C GLU A 49 -2.28 -22.64 12.86
N THR A 50 -3.36 -22.77 12.10
CA THR A 50 -3.63 -21.98 10.90
C THR A 50 -4.90 -21.16 11.10
N LEU A 51 -4.77 -19.81 11.07
CA LEU A 51 -5.92 -18.92 11.14
C LEU A 51 -6.82 -19.06 9.91
N PHE A 52 -6.20 -19.19 8.72
CA PHE A 52 -6.90 -19.37 7.46
C PHE A 52 -6.47 -20.66 6.76
N THR A 53 -7.44 -21.46 6.36
CA THR A 53 -7.22 -22.63 5.49
C THR A 53 -7.70 -22.31 4.09
N VAL A 54 -6.86 -22.52 3.08
CA VAL A 54 -7.25 -22.38 1.67
C VAL A 54 -8.22 -23.50 1.32
N ILE A 55 -9.41 -23.14 0.85
CA ILE A 55 -10.48 -24.08 0.51
C ILE A 55 -10.81 -24.12 -0.98
N GLY A 56 -10.23 -23.22 -1.79
CA GLY A 56 -10.42 -23.20 -3.24
C GLY A 56 -9.82 -21.94 -3.86
N GLY A 57 -9.92 -21.90 -5.17
CA GLY A 57 -9.47 -20.83 -6.05
C GLY A 57 -9.20 -21.34 -7.45
N PRO A 58 -9.14 -20.44 -8.47
CA PRO A 58 -8.78 -20.81 -9.82
C PRO A 58 -7.33 -21.33 -9.91
N GLU A 59 -7.09 -22.29 -10.80
CA GLU A 59 -5.74 -22.80 -11.11
C GLU A 59 -4.94 -21.87 -12.05
N ALA A 60 -5.54 -20.77 -12.48
CA ALA A 60 -4.96 -19.76 -13.36
C ALA A 60 -5.25 -18.35 -12.84
N PRO A 61 -4.51 -17.33 -13.32
CA PRO A 61 -4.83 -15.94 -12.99
C PRO A 61 -6.26 -15.60 -13.41
N VAL A 62 -6.95 -14.79 -12.59
CA VAL A 62 -8.29 -14.27 -12.94
C VAL A 62 -8.21 -13.09 -13.90
N ILE A 63 -7.07 -12.36 -13.90
CA ILE A 63 -6.73 -11.37 -14.93
C ILE A 63 -5.26 -11.54 -15.30
N ASN A 64 -4.98 -11.66 -16.59
CA ASN A 64 -3.62 -11.78 -17.12
C ASN A 64 -3.46 -11.02 -18.43
N ALA A 65 -2.24 -10.86 -18.87
CA ALA A 65 -1.92 -10.22 -20.16
C ALA A 65 -2.71 -10.84 -21.31
N GLY A 66 -3.26 -9.99 -22.19
CA GLY A 66 -4.05 -10.41 -23.34
C GLY A 66 -5.51 -10.75 -23.06
N MET A 67 -5.96 -10.71 -21.80
CA MET A 67 -7.39 -10.80 -21.48
C MET A 67 -8.11 -9.48 -21.80
N PRO A 68 -9.42 -9.51 -22.10
CA PRO A 68 -10.20 -8.29 -22.35
C PRO A 68 -10.05 -7.27 -21.21
N GLY A 69 -9.83 -6.00 -21.55
CA GLY A 69 -9.62 -4.91 -20.60
C GLY A 69 -8.17 -4.69 -20.18
N THR A 70 -7.23 -5.59 -20.56
CA THR A 70 -5.80 -5.41 -20.24
C THR A 70 -5.05 -4.65 -21.34
N GLU A 71 -5.74 -4.16 -22.35
CA GLU A 71 -5.17 -3.36 -23.43
C GLU A 71 -4.52 -2.09 -22.88
N GLY A 72 -3.26 -1.88 -23.23
CA GLY A 72 -2.49 -0.73 -22.74
C GLY A 72 -2.00 -0.86 -21.30
N ILE A 73 -2.03 -2.07 -20.70
CA ILE A 73 -1.37 -2.38 -19.44
C ILE A 73 -0.11 -3.21 -19.79
N GLN A 74 1.07 -2.64 -19.53
CA GLN A 74 2.33 -3.30 -19.93
C GLN A 74 2.96 -4.11 -18.80
N GLY A 75 2.85 -3.62 -17.56
CA GLY A 75 3.49 -4.22 -16.38
C GLY A 75 2.54 -4.98 -15.46
N GLY A 76 1.26 -5.11 -15.83
CA GLY A 76 0.26 -5.75 -14.98
C GLY A 76 -0.25 -4.86 -13.87
N PHE A 77 -0.49 -5.44 -12.70
CA PHE A 77 -1.19 -4.80 -11.58
C PHE A 77 -0.34 -4.77 -10.32
N GLU A 78 -0.59 -3.77 -9.48
CA GLU A 78 0.02 -3.69 -8.15
C GLU A 78 -0.79 -2.76 -7.26
N GLY A 79 -0.96 -3.13 -5.97
CA GLY A 79 -1.69 -2.31 -5.00
C GLY A 79 -3.15 -2.04 -5.37
N GLY A 80 -3.85 -1.35 -4.50
CA GLY A 80 -5.25 -1.03 -4.68
C GLY A 80 -6.15 -1.73 -3.68
N SER A 81 -7.45 -1.80 -4.00
CA SER A 81 -8.44 -2.35 -3.09
C SER A 81 -9.67 -2.89 -3.82
N ILE A 82 -10.46 -3.66 -3.10
CA ILE A 82 -11.76 -4.18 -3.55
C ILE A 82 -12.78 -3.93 -2.46
N VAL A 83 -13.95 -3.45 -2.86
CA VAL A 83 -15.15 -3.41 -2.03
C VAL A 83 -16.25 -4.21 -2.68
N LYS A 84 -17.17 -4.79 -1.87
CA LYS A 84 -18.32 -5.56 -2.37
C LYS A 84 -19.61 -4.82 -2.02
N ILE A 85 -20.40 -4.48 -3.03
CA ILE A 85 -21.65 -3.73 -2.90
C ILE A 85 -22.74 -4.51 -3.60
N ASN A 86 -23.82 -4.84 -2.88
CA ASN A 86 -24.98 -5.55 -3.44
C ASN A 86 -24.61 -6.81 -4.25
N GLY A 87 -23.61 -7.56 -3.76
CA GLY A 87 -23.15 -8.79 -4.41
C GLY A 87 -22.12 -8.59 -5.53
N VAL A 88 -21.84 -7.35 -5.93
CA VAL A 88 -20.84 -7.01 -6.95
C VAL A 88 -19.54 -6.59 -6.30
N TYR A 89 -18.44 -7.17 -6.73
CA TYR A 89 -17.07 -6.75 -6.38
C TYR A 89 -16.66 -5.61 -7.29
N HIS A 90 -16.18 -4.53 -6.70
CA HIS A 90 -15.59 -3.38 -7.37
C HIS A 90 -14.12 -3.32 -7.01
N MET A 91 -13.25 -3.57 -7.97
CA MET A 91 -11.81 -3.58 -7.80
C MET A 91 -11.18 -2.34 -8.43
N PHE A 92 -10.23 -1.75 -7.72
CA PHE A 92 -9.49 -0.55 -8.10
C PHE A 92 -7.98 -0.80 -8.03
N PRO A 93 -7.43 -1.62 -8.92
CA PRO A 93 -6.01 -1.91 -8.93
C PRO A 93 -5.23 -0.76 -9.54
N THR A 94 -3.98 -0.60 -9.10
CA THR A 94 -3.01 0.17 -9.87
C THR A 94 -2.65 -0.61 -11.13
N GLU A 95 -2.96 -0.05 -12.28
CA GLU A 95 -2.58 -0.57 -13.59
C GLU A 95 -1.24 0.04 -14.01
N ARG A 96 -0.22 -0.79 -14.19
CA ARG A 96 1.11 -0.39 -14.65
C ARG A 96 1.07 -0.23 -16.17
N ALA A 97 0.47 0.90 -16.60
CA ALA A 97 0.19 1.14 -18.00
C ALA A 97 1.47 1.27 -18.85
N GLY A 98 2.43 2.05 -18.38
CA GLY A 98 3.63 2.34 -19.15
C GLY A 98 3.35 3.18 -20.40
N VAL A 99 4.35 3.32 -21.22
CA VAL A 99 4.26 3.99 -22.53
C VAL A 99 4.81 3.04 -23.59
N LYS A 100 4.01 2.73 -24.61
CA LYS A 100 4.40 1.82 -25.68
C LYS A 100 5.67 2.32 -26.36
N GLY A 101 6.66 1.45 -26.50
CA GLY A 101 7.95 1.78 -27.13
C GLY A 101 8.96 2.46 -26.21
N MET A 102 8.57 2.81 -24.98
CA MET A 102 9.49 3.36 -23.98
C MET A 102 10.13 2.26 -23.12
N PRO A 103 11.25 2.57 -22.43
CA PRO A 103 11.89 1.60 -21.53
C PRO A 103 10.93 1.02 -20.48
N ALA A 104 11.24 -0.19 -20.04
CA ALA A 104 10.39 -0.96 -19.13
C ALA A 104 9.98 -0.23 -17.86
N TYR A 105 10.88 0.58 -17.28
CA TYR A 105 10.59 1.30 -16.03
C TYR A 105 9.45 2.33 -16.14
N HIS A 106 9.05 2.73 -17.34
CA HIS A 106 7.90 3.62 -17.56
C HIS A 106 6.59 3.01 -17.03
N ASP A 107 6.49 1.71 -16.91
CA ASP A 107 5.32 1.06 -16.31
C ASP A 107 5.18 1.30 -14.78
N ARG A 108 6.23 1.81 -14.14
CA ARG A 108 6.21 2.19 -12.73
C ARG A 108 5.91 3.67 -12.52
N VAL A 109 6.09 4.50 -13.53
CA VAL A 109 5.86 5.94 -13.43
C VAL A 109 4.62 6.38 -14.22
N LYS A 110 4.26 5.70 -15.28
CA LYS A 110 2.99 5.89 -15.98
C LYS A 110 2.02 4.81 -15.55
N THR A 111 1.26 5.14 -14.51
CA THR A 111 0.27 4.27 -13.89
C THR A 111 -1.12 4.90 -13.96
N ARG A 112 -2.14 4.12 -13.76
CA ARG A 112 -3.52 4.57 -13.65
C ARG A 112 -4.29 3.67 -12.68
N ILE A 113 -5.40 4.15 -12.19
CA ILE A 113 -6.33 3.36 -11.37
C ILE A 113 -7.47 2.91 -12.27
N GLY A 114 -7.57 1.61 -12.51
CA GLY A 114 -8.69 1.01 -13.23
C GLY A 114 -9.87 0.73 -12.31
N HIS A 115 -11.08 0.70 -12.87
CA HIS A 115 -12.26 0.18 -12.22
C HIS A 115 -12.70 -1.10 -12.92
N TRP A 116 -12.73 -2.19 -12.16
CA TRP A 116 -13.13 -3.51 -12.62
C TRP A 116 -14.28 -4.04 -11.76
N THR A 117 -15.18 -4.80 -12.36
CA THR A 117 -16.30 -5.41 -11.64
C THR A 117 -16.41 -6.90 -11.88
N SER A 118 -16.91 -7.62 -10.88
CA SER A 118 -17.21 -9.05 -10.94
C SER A 118 -18.33 -9.41 -9.99
N THR A 119 -19.09 -10.47 -10.29
CA THR A 119 -20.08 -11.04 -9.37
C THR A 119 -19.58 -12.26 -8.62
N ASP A 120 -18.42 -12.82 -9.02
CA ASP A 120 -17.88 -14.06 -8.48
C ASP A 120 -16.39 -13.98 -8.09
N ALA A 121 -15.77 -12.80 -8.28
CA ALA A 121 -14.33 -12.55 -8.10
C ALA A 121 -13.41 -13.37 -9.02
N VAL A 122 -13.95 -14.05 -10.02
CA VAL A 122 -13.23 -14.86 -11.02
C VAL A 122 -13.29 -14.22 -12.40
N HIS A 123 -14.49 -13.84 -12.82
CA HIS A 123 -14.74 -13.22 -14.12
C HIS A 123 -14.85 -11.72 -13.96
N TRP A 124 -13.87 -10.98 -14.48
CA TRP A 124 -13.76 -9.55 -14.32
C TRP A 124 -13.98 -8.79 -15.63
N THR A 125 -14.70 -7.67 -15.50
CA THR A 125 -14.91 -6.73 -16.61
C THR A 125 -14.36 -5.37 -16.23
N ARG A 126 -13.46 -4.83 -17.06
CA ARG A 126 -12.96 -3.46 -16.91
C ARG A 126 -14.03 -2.46 -17.32
N GLN A 127 -14.37 -1.55 -16.41
CA GLN A 127 -15.41 -0.54 -16.60
C GLN A 127 -14.84 0.79 -17.11
N SER A 128 -13.81 1.30 -16.42
CA SER A 128 -13.30 2.64 -16.67
C SER A 128 -11.88 2.83 -16.11
N THR A 129 -11.33 4.02 -16.32
CA THR A 129 -10.20 4.56 -15.59
C THR A 129 -10.69 5.63 -14.62
N ILE A 130 -10.36 5.50 -13.34
CA ILE A 130 -10.74 6.45 -12.28
C ILE A 130 -9.79 7.63 -12.25
N LEU A 131 -8.47 7.34 -12.26
CA LEU A 131 -7.39 8.31 -12.17
C LEU A 131 -6.26 7.93 -13.12
N GLU A 132 -5.60 8.92 -13.70
CA GLU A 132 -4.40 8.74 -14.51
C GLU A 132 -3.25 9.58 -13.97
N SER A 133 -2.01 9.14 -14.23
CA SER A 133 -0.79 9.81 -13.75
C SER A 133 -0.53 11.17 -14.38
N SER A 134 -1.15 11.49 -15.51
CA SER A 134 -1.03 12.78 -16.21
C SER A 134 -2.40 13.23 -16.71
N GLY A 135 -2.46 14.36 -17.36
CA GLY A 135 -3.72 14.93 -17.86
C GLY A 135 -4.47 15.69 -16.78
N VAL A 136 -5.76 15.43 -16.65
CA VAL A 136 -6.65 16.22 -15.76
C VAL A 136 -6.21 16.20 -14.30
N TYR A 137 -5.60 15.11 -13.86
CA TYR A 137 -5.23 14.90 -12.45
C TYR A 137 -3.77 15.27 -12.14
N ALA A 138 -2.96 15.59 -13.13
CA ALA A 138 -1.60 16.04 -12.88
C ALA A 138 -1.57 17.46 -12.33
N LEU A 139 -0.65 17.74 -11.39
CA LEU A 139 -0.42 19.10 -10.91
C LEU A 139 0.27 19.95 -11.97
N VAL A 140 1.16 19.33 -12.71
CA VAL A 140 1.84 19.90 -13.86
C VAL A 140 1.65 18.92 -15.00
N HIS A 141 1.01 19.38 -16.06
CA HIS A 141 0.84 18.55 -17.26
C HIS A 141 2.15 18.50 -18.01
N GLU A 142 2.73 17.33 -18.07
CA GLU A 142 4.02 17.08 -18.70
C GLU A 142 3.87 15.95 -19.72
N ASP A 143 4.41 16.15 -20.93
CA ASP A 143 4.44 15.09 -21.95
C ASP A 143 5.36 13.92 -21.55
N ASN A 144 6.41 14.23 -20.77
CA ASN A 144 7.29 13.21 -20.20
C ASN A 144 6.80 12.80 -18.80
N PRO A 145 6.29 11.57 -18.64
CA PRO A 145 5.81 11.08 -17.34
C PRO A 145 6.83 11.18 -16.21
N MET A 146 8.13 11.18 -16.53
CA MET A 146 9.21 11.30 -15.54
C MET A 146 9.26 12.66 -14.86
N ASN A 147 8.65 13.70 -15.43
CA ASN A 147 8.64 15.05 -14.87
C ASN A 147 7.28 15.41 -14.25
N ASP A 148 6.27 14.57 -14.40
CA ASP A 148 4.94 14.80 -13.84
C ASP A 148 4.96 14.65 -12.31
N ARG A 149 4.39 15.59 -11.58
CA ARG A 149 4.29 15.54 -10.11
C ARG A 149 3.34 14.47 -9.59
N ARG A 150 2.46 13.92 -10.42
CA ARG A 150 1.61 12.77 -10.18
C ARG A 150 1.88 11.66 -11.18
N SER A 151 3.11 11.47 -11.59
CA SER A 151 3.45 10.52 -12.63
C SER A 151 3.28 9.07 -12.20
N ALA A 152 3.42 8.78 -10.92
CA ALA A 152 3.22 7.44 -10.39
C ALA A 152 2.07 7.44 -9.40
N ILE A 153 0.85 7.17 -9.88
CA ILE A 153 -0.35 7.06 -9.05
C ILE A 153 -0.54 5.61 -8.64
N TRP A 154 -0.71 5.37 -7.31
CA TRP A 154 -0.78 4.02 -6.75
C TRP A 154 -1.84 3.89 -5.66
N SER A 155 -2.22 2.64 -5.39
CA SER A 155 -2.90 2.21 -4.16
C SER A 155 -4.16 3.02 -3.83
N TYR A 156 -5.11 3.02 -4.76
CA TYR A 156 -6.40 3.66 -4.56
C TYR A 156 -7.28 2.91 -3.56
N MET A 157 -7.84 3.64 -2.60
CA MET A 157 -8.72 3.12 -1.56
C MET A 157 -10.04 3.91 -1.53
N PRO A 158 -11.16 3.36 -2.00
CA PRO A 158 -12.47 3.95 -1.82
C PRO A 158 -13.02 3.67 -0.42
N VAL A 159 -13.57 4.68 0.23
CA VAL A 159 -14.30 4.58 1.49
C VAL A 159 -15.60 5.34 1.36
N PHE A 160 -16.71 4.68 1.69
CA PHE A 160 -18.02 5.34 1.69
C PHE A 160 -18.19 6.16 2.96
N SER A 161 -18.48 7.45 2.80
CA SER A 161 -18.89 8.33 3.88
C SER A 161 -20.42 8.28 4.01
N GLU A 162 -20.90 7.64 5.07
CA GLU A 162 -22.34 7.61 5.35
C GLU A 162 -22.90 9.01 5.63
N GLU A 163 -22.08 9.87 6.27
CA GLU A 163 -22.44 11.24 6.62
C GLU A 163 -22.69 12.10 5.39
N ASN A 164 -21.82 11.99 4.38
CA ASN A 164 -21.90 12.79 3.16
C ASN A 164 -22.58 12.03 2.01
N ASN A 165 -22.97 10.77 2.23
CA ASN A 165 -23.59 9.89 1.23
C ASN A 165 -22.77 9.82 -0.06
N ARG A 166 -21.42 9.79 0.05
CA ARG A 166 -20.47 9.83 -1.07
C ARG A 166 -19.30 8.92 -0.84
N TRP A 167 -18.64 8.52 -1.93
CA TRP A 167 -17.38 7.83 -1.90
C TRP A 167 -16.22 8.83 -1.82
N TYR A 168 -15.32 8.61 -0.87
CA TYR A 168 -14.01 9.21 -0.86
C TYR A 168 -13.00 8.23 -1.41
N GLY A 169 -12.16 8.70 -2.33
CA GLY A 169 -11.04 7.94 -2.84
C GLY A 169 -9.74 8.52 -2.31
N PHE A 170 -8.91 7.68 -1.72
CA PHE A 170 -7.57 8.04 -1.26
C PHE A 170 -6.56 7.36 -2.17
N TYR A 171 -5.57 8.09 -2.62
CA TYR A 171 -4.55 7.56 -3.49
C TYR A 171 -3.20 8.19 -3.25
N LEU A 172 -2.17 7.42 -3.52
CA LEU A 172 -0.80 7.86 -3.49
C LEU A 172 -0.41 8.41 -4.86
N ALA A 173 0.34 9.51 -4.88
CA ALA A 173 1.06 9.94 -6.07
C ALA A 173 2.48 10.36 -5.73
N TYR A 174 3.44 9.85 -6.50
CA TYR A 174 4.85 10.23 -6.41
C TYR A 174 5.19 11.34 -7.39
N THR A 175 6.14 12.18 -6.98
CA THR A 175 6.90 13.00 -7.89
C THR A 175 8.03 12.15 -8.45
N THR A 176 8.29 12.22 -9.72
CA THR A 176 9.48 11.62 -10.34
C THR A 176 10.51 12.70 -10.60
N ASP A 177 11.73 12.45 -10.15
CA ASP A 177 12.87 13.31 -10.36
C ASP A 177 14.03 12.47 -10.86
N LYS A 178 14.56 12.79 -12.03
CA LYS A 178 15.64 12.05 -12.67
C LYS A 178 16.92 12.01 -11.85
N GLU A 179 17.19 13.06 -11.07
CA GLU A 179 18.43 13.21 -10.33
C GLU A 179 18.37 12.56 -8.96
N ILE A 180 17.22 12.66 -8.28
CA ILE A 180 17.07 12.23 -6.89
C ILE A 180 16.60 10.77 -6.79
N ALA A 181 15.51 10.45 -7.45
CA ALA A 181 14.98 9.10 -7.50
C ALA A 181 14.08 8.96 -8.72
N PRO A 182 14.59 8.35 -9.79
CA PRO A 182 13.90 8.34 -11.09
C PRO A 182 12.56 7.59 -11.09
N ASN A 183 12.23 6.88 -10.02
CA ASN A 183 11.00 6.09 -9.98
C ASN A 183 9.96 6.63 -9.02
N HIS A 184 10.35 6.87 -7.76
CA HIS A 184 9.39 7.21 -6.70
C HIS A 184 10.05 8.11 -5.66
N SER A 185 9.61 9.36 -5.58
CA SER A 185 10.08 10.34 -4.59
C SER A 185 8.94 11.20 -4.10
N PHE A 186 9.02 11.65 -2.87
CA PHE A 186 8.10 12.63 -2.29
C PHE A 186 6.63 12.24 -2.43
N GLY A 187 6.32 10.97 -2.12
CA GLY A 187 4.96 10.46 -2.13
C GLY A 187 4.03 11.29 -1.26
N ARG A 188 2.87 11.59 -1.81
CA ARG A 188 1.81 12.36 -1.17
C ARG A 188 0.51 11.60 -1.26
N ILE A 189 -0.28 11.70 -0.23
CA ILE A 189 -1.64 11.17 -0.23
C ILE A 189 -2.60 12.25 -0.66
N TRP A 190 -3.37 11.95 -1.67
CA TRP A 190 -4.41 12.79 -2.25
C TRP A 190 -5.77 12.23 -1.91
N ARG A 191 -6.75 13.08 -1.88
CA ARG A 191 -8.15 12.72 -1.74
C ARG A 191 -8.95 13.15 -2.96
N CYS A 192 -9.87 12.30 -3.40
CA CYS A 192 -10.93 12.65 -4.33
C CYS A 192 -12.30 12.23 -3.75
N GLU A 193 -13.37 12.75 -4.34
CA GLU A 193 -14.74 12.54 -3.89
C GLU A 193 -15.63 12.24 -5.09
N SER A 194 -16.52 11.23 -4.98
CA SER A 194 -17.45 10.92 -6.06
C SER A 194 -18.40 12.11 -6.31
N GLU A 195 -18.60 12.45 -7.58
CA GLU A 195 -19.56 13.50 -7.95
C GLU A 195 -21.00 13.02 -7.75
N LYS A 196 -21.22 11.71 -7.87
CA LYS A 196 -22.51 11.07 -7.61
C LYS A 196 -22.63 10.71 -6.13
N GLU A 197 -23.80 10.94 -5.57
CA GLU A 197 -24.20 10.46 -4.25
C GLU A 197 -24.60 8.98 -4.30
N GLY A 198 -24.64 8.36 -3.12
CA GLY A 198 -25.03 6.98 -2.96
C GLY A 198 -23.94 5.97 -3.30
N LEU A 199 -24.26 4.70 -3.09
CA LEU A 199 -23.32 3.59 -3.33
C LEU A 199 -22.96 3.46 -4.82
N GLU A 200 -23.84 3.83 -5.74
CA GLU A 200 -23.62 3.80 -7.19
C GLU A 200 -22.60 4.83 -7.68
N GLY A 201 -22.20 5.78 -6.85
CA GLY A 201 -21.12 6.72 -7.12
C GLY A 201 -19.74 6.08 -7.11
N ILE A 202 -19.60 4.81 -6.72
CA ILE A 202 -18.30 4.13 -6.60
C ILE A 202 -17.48 4.09 -7.89
N GLY A 203 -18.12 4.04 -9.04
CA GLY A 203 -17.45 4.07 -10.35
C GLY A 203 -17.05 5.47 -10.82
N GLY A 204 -17.34 6.50 -10.05
CA GLY A 204 -17.08 7.90 -10.40
C GLY A 204 -18.18 8.52 -11.28
N PRO A 205 -17.90 9.69 -11.90
CA PRO A 205 -16.62 10.41 -11.87
C PRO A 205 -16.25 10.91 -10.47
N TYR A 206 -14.96 11.19 -10.27
CA TYR A 206 -14.43 11.71 -9.01
C TYR A 206 -13.85 13.11 -9.21
N ARG A 207 -14.12 13.98 -8.25
CA ARG A 207 -13.53 15.32 -8.16
C ARG A 207 -12.33 15.27 -7.23
N ASP A 208 -11.20 15.80 -7.68
CA ASP A 208 -9.99 15.93 -6.88
C ASP A 208 -10.18 16.97 -5.76
N MET A 209 -9.79 16.61 -4.54
CA MET A 209 -9.90 17.43 -3.35
C MET A 209 -8.56 17.91 -2.81
N GLY A 210 -7.45 17.53 -3.48
CA GLY A 210 -6.11 17.97 -3.15
C GLY A 210 -5.33 17.02 -2.22
N ILE A 211 -4.18 17.52 -1.75
CA ILE A 211 -3.25 16.79 -0.90
C ILE A 211 -3.78 16.74 0.54
N MET A 212 -3.70 15.58 1.14
CA MET A 212 -4.10 15.32 2.53
C MET A 212 -2.92 15.12 3.46
N ILE A 213 -1.94 14.33 3.02
CA ILE A 213 -0.71 14.06 3.76
C ILE A 213 0.46 14.20 2.79
N GLU A 214 1.46 14.97 3.19
CA GLU A 214 2.67 15.15 2.41
C GLU A 214 3.92 15.13 3.30
N PRO A 215 5.11 14.91 2.74
CA PRO A 215 6.36 15.10 3.46
C PRO A 215 6.50 16.54 3.97
N GLY A 216 6.84 16.70 5.24
CA GLY A 216 6.92 17.99 5.90
C GLY A 216 7.67 17.94 7.22
N LEU A 217 7.49 18.97 8.05
CA LEU A 217 8.16 19.08 9.34
C LEU A 217 7.73 18.01 10.35
N ASP A 218 6.56 17.43 10.16
CA ASP A 218 5.98 16.34 10.95
C ASP A 218 6.32 14.95 10.40
N SER A 219 7.03 14.88 9.26
CA SER A 219 7.53 13.61 8.72
C SER A 219 8.50 12.94 9.66
N GLN A 220 8.43 11.63 9.71
CA GLN A 220 9.29 10.81 10.54
C GLN A 220 10.43 10.22 9.71
N LEU A 221 11.58 9.92 10.35
CA LEU A 221 12.78 9.44 9.66
C LEU A 221 12.54 8.17 8.84
N TRP A 222 11.67 7.29 9.31
CA TRP A 222 11.36 6.03 8.64
C TRP A 222 10.58 6.21 7.32
N GLU A 223 9.97 7.36 7.07
CA GLU A 223 9.31 7.67 5.81
C GLU A 223 10.32 7.88 4.66
N GLY A 224 11.55 8.28 4.99
CA GLY A 224 12.65 8.41 4.05
C GLY A 224 12.37 9.39 2.90
N ARG A 225 13.13 9.26 1.82
CA ARG A 225 12.96 10.10 0.62
C ARG A 225 11.73 9.73 -0.21
N GLN A 226 11.24 8.51 -0.05
CA GLN A 226 10.04 8.08 -0.76
C GLN A 226 8.81 8.86 -0.29
N GLY A 227 8.84 9.38 0.93
CA GLY A 227 7.70 10.05 1.54
C GLY A 227 6.63 9.06 1.93
N VAL A 228 5.37 9.49 1.97
CA VAL A 228 4.24 8.61 2.27
C VAL A 228 3.96 7.72 1.07
N ALA A 229 4.01 6.40 1.26
CA ALA A 229 3.97 5.41 0.18
C ALA A 229 2.65 4.63 0.05
N SER A 230 1.75 4.74 1.02
CA SER A 230 0.39 4.20 0.95
C SER A 230 -0.49 4.82 2.03
N PHE A 231 -1.79 4.67 1.88
CA PHE A 231 -2.77 5.17 2.84
C PHE A 231 -4.01 4.30 2.82
N PHE A 232 -4.25 3.59 3.93
CA PHE A 232 -5.35 2.66 4.08
C PHE A 232 -6.15 2.99 5.34
N PRO A 233 -7.20 3.85 5.24
CA PRO A 233 -8.01 4.26 6.37
C PRO A 233 -8.98 3.16 6.79
N TYR A 234 -9.24 3.09 8.10
CA TYR A 234 -10.22 2.20 8.69
C TYR A 234 -10.87 2.84 9.92
N LYS A 235 -12.15 2.51 10.13
CA LYS A 235 -12.94 3.02 11.24
C LYS A 235 -12.46 2.37 12.54
N VAL A 236 -12.29 3.19 13.58
CA VAL A 236 -12.08 2.74 14.97
C VAL A 236 -13.22 3.28 15.84
N ASP A 237 -13.23 2.93 17.12
CA ASP A 237 -14.33 3.31 18.01
C ASP A 237 -14.52 4.82 18.13
N LYS A 238 -13.42 5.58 18.03
CA LYS A 238 -13.44 7.04 18.03
C LYS A 238 -12.65 7.57 16.83
N GLY A 239 -13.36 7.91 15.76
CA GLY A 239 -12.74 8.46 14.56
C GLY A 239 -12.17 7.39 13.63
N TRP A 240 -11.02 7.67 13.07
CA TRP A 240 -10.38 6.90 12.02
C TRP A 240 -8.89 6.74 12.30
N ASN A 241 -8.38 5.57 12.03
CA ASN A 241 -6.95 5.33 11.86
C ASN A 241 -6.66 5.04 10.39
N ALA A 242 -5.43 5.28 9.97
CA ALA A 242 -4.96 4.88 8.65
C ALA A 242 -3.55 4.32 8.76
N PHE A 243 -3.32 3.18 8.12
CA PHE A 243 -1.95 2.78 7.85
C PHE A 243 -1.35 3.72 6.82
N ILE A 244 -0.15 4.21 7.15
CA ILE A 244 0.73 4.89 6.22
C ILE A 244 2.01 4.07 6.07
N SER A 245 2.61 4.06 4.90
CA SER A 245 3.89 3.39 4.72
C SER A 245 4.94 4.36 4.18
N GLY A 246 6.19 3.98 4.32
CA GLY A 246 7.33 4.73 3.81
C GLY A 246 8.50 3.80 3.55
N ALA A 247 9.49 4.27 2.80
CA ALA A 247 10.67 3.50 2.50
C ALA A 247 11.95 4.27 2.83
N TYR A 248 12.81 3.64 3.63
CA TYR A 248 14.18 4.10 3.78
C TYR A 248 14.93 3.88 2.47
N PRO A 249 15.51 4.92 1.86
CA PRO A 249 16.40 4.70 0.75
C PRO A 249 17.75 4.22 1.27
N TYR A 250 18.22 3.08 0.81
CA TYR A 250 19.63 2.70 0.79
C TYR A 250 20.33 2.36 2.11
N GLU A 251 19.66 2.20 3.23
CA GLU A 251 20.29 1.71 4.44
C GLU A 251 19.96 0.24 4.68
N THR A 252 21.01 -0.56 4.85
CA THR A 252 20.87 -1.90 5.39
C THR A 252 20.68 -1.76 6.89
N ARG A 253 19.61 -2.28 7.43
CA ARG A 253 19.49 -2.39 8.88
C ARG A 253 20.49 -3.41 9.38
N ALA A 254 21.17 -3.12 10.49
CA ALA A 254 22.17 -4.02 11.08
C ALA A 254 21.57 -5.37 11.51
N ASP A 255 20.28 -5.37 11.87
CA ASP A 255 19.49 -6.53 12.27
C ASP A 255 19.05 -7.42 11.08
N TYR A 256 19.26 -6.96 9.83
CA TYR A 256 19.00 -7.71 8.62
C TYR A 256 20.19 -7.68 7.67
N PRO A 257 21.24 -8.43 7.96
CA PRO A 257 22.37 -8.50 7.06
C PRO A 257 21.97 -9.21 5.77
N LEU A 258 21.97 -8.46 4.68
CA LEU A 258 21.77 -9.03 3.36
C LEU A 258 23.00 -9.85 2.96
N LYS A 259 22.77 -10.99 2.33
CA LYS A 259 23.83 -11.81 1.75
C LYS A 259 24.59 -10.97 0.72
N GLY A 260 25.89 -10.74 0.95
CA GLY A 260 26.74 -9.94 0.07
C GLY A 260 26.81 -8.45 0.40
N GLY A 261 26.21 -7.98 1.50
CA GLY A 261 26.30 -6.56 1.91
C GLY A 261 25.52 -5.59 1.03
N GLU A 262 24.53 -6.08 0.27
CA GLU A 262 23.69 -5.28 -0.60
C GLU A 262 22.83 -4.29 0.21
N LYS A 263 22.77 -3.04 -0.24
CA LYS A 263 21.85 -2.05 0.30
C LYS A 263 20.48 -2.21 -0.36
N ARG A 264 19.46 -2.51 0.42
CA ARG A 264 18.09 -2.60 -0.05
C ARG A 264 17.19 -1.57 0.62
N LYS A 265 16.11 -1.20 -0.06
CA LYS A 265 15.07 -0.40 0.54
C LYS A 265 14.41 -1.17 1.68
N VAL A 266 14.18 -0.48 2.79
CA VAL A 266 13.39 -0.99 3.91
C VAL A 266 12.05 -0.28 3.86
N TRP A 267 10.97 -1.04 3.72
CA TRP A 267 9.61 -0.53 3.87
C TRP A 267 9.15 -0.73 5.30
N ALA A 268 8.54 0.30 5.85
CA ALA A 268 7.94 0.27 7.17
C ALA A 268 6.54 0.87 7.12
N VAL A 269 5.71 0.50 8.08
CA VAL A 269 4.38 1.06 8.25
C VAL A 269 4.27 1.78 9.58
N GLY A 270 3.44 2.81 9.60
CA GLY A 270 3.01 3.53 10.78
C GLY A 270 1.54 3.87 10.69
N LEU A 271 1.05 4.60 11.67
CA LEU A 271 -0.34 5.03 11.74
C LEU A 271 -0.47 6.55 11.71
N ALA A 272 -1.52 7.00 11.05
CA ALA A 272 -2.10 8.32 11.21
C ALA A 272 -3.50 8.19 11.78
N GLU A 273 -3.97 9.22 12.48
CA GLU A 273 -5.30 9.28 13.09
C GLU A 273 -6.04 10.55 12.68
N SER A 274 -7.36 10.48 12.67
CA SER A 274 -8.24 11.63 12.47
C SER A 274 -9.61 11.40 13.13
N GLU A 275 -10.25 12.47 13.56
CA GLU A 275 -11.65 12.40 14.01
C GLU A 275 -12.61 12.17 12.84
N ASN A 276 -12.26 12.73 11.68
CA ASN A 276 -13.08 12.67 10.47
C ASN A 276 -12.32 12.04 9.30
N LEU A 277 -13.06 11.41 8.40
CA LEU A 277 -12.47 10.78 7.21
C LEU A 277 -11.77 11.79 6.28
N GLU A 278 -12.27 13.01 6.26
CA GLU A 278 -11.69 14.12 5.50
C GLU A 278 -10.38 14.66 6.08
N GLY A 279 -10.10 14.34 7.33
CA GLY A 279 -8.99 14.89 8.08
C GLY A 279 -9.40 16.08 8.97
N PRO A 280 -8.44 16.83 9.53
CA PRO A 280 -7.00 16.68 9.29
C PRO A 280 -6.44 15.38 9.86
N TRP A 281 -5.60 14.73 9.08
CA TRP A 281 -4.89 13.53 9.51
C TRP A 281 -3.57 13.89 10.18
N LYS A 282 -3.28 13.25 11.31
CA LYS A 282 -2.05 13.45 12.06
C LYS A 282 -1.29 12.13 12.16
N ARG A 283 0.01 12.17 11.93
CA ARG A 283 0.90 11.04 12.22
C ARG A 283 0.90 10.78 13.71
N MET A 284 0.77 9.53 14.12
CA MET A 284 0.93 9.14 15.51
C MET A 284 2.39 9.30 15.95
N GLY A 285 2.63 9.37 17.26
CA GLY A 285 3.95 9.60 17.83
C GLY A 285 4.94 8.44 17.68
N GLU A 286 6.17 8.66 18.14
CA GLU A 286 7.28 7.70 18.02
C GLU A 286 7.02 6.39 18.82
N GLU A 287 6.11 6.41 19.78
CA GLU A 287 5.70 5.22 20.55
C GLU A 287 4.89 4.22 19.71
N ILE A 288 4.28 4.70 18.62
CA ILE A 288 3.51 3.88 17.67
C ILE A 288 4.30 3.70 16.37
N ASN A 289 5.02 4.72 15.91
CA ASN A 289 5.60 4.80 14.58
C ASN A 289 7.13 4.66 14.57
N PRO A 290 7.70 3.81 13.71
CA PRO A 290 7.04 2.81 12.89
C PRO A 290 6.54 1.64 13.74
N ILE A 291 5.55 0.88 13.24
CA ILE A 291 5.04 -0.30 13.94
C ILE A 291 6.03 -1.45 13.77
N THR A 292 6.97 -1.56 14.70
CA THR A 292 8.05 -2.56 14.63
C THR A 292 7.61 -3.98 14.99
N SER A 293 6.47 -4.12 15.69
CA SER A 293 5.94 -5.42 16.09
C SER A 293 5.45 -6.25 14.90
N ILE A 294 5.01 -5.62 13.82
CA ILE A 294 4.51 -6.35 12.64
C ILE A 294 5.67 -7.07 11.95
N HIS A 295 6.48 -6.33 11.27
CA HIS A 295 7.69 -6.83 10.63
C HIS A 295 8.68 -5.68 10.44
N PRO A 296 9.90 -5.78 10.97
CA PRO A 296 10.79 -4.62 11.01
C PRO A 296 11.45 -4.29 9.66
N GLN A 297 11.30 -5.09 8.62
CA GLN A 297 12.02 -4.87 7.37
C GLN A 297 11.15 -4.49 6.18
N PHE A 298 10.06 -5.21 5.94
CA PHE A 298 9.28 -5.04 4.73
C PHE A 298 7.79 -5.27 4.99
N VAL A 299 7.02 -4.21 4.99
CA VAL A 299 5.55 -4.26 5.03
C VAL A 299 5.00 -3.17 4.12
N GLU A 300 4.17 -3.56 3.16
CA GLU A 300 3.47 -2.66 2.24
C GLU A 300 1.98 -2.99 2.17
N ASN A 301 1.21 -2.00 1.76
CA ASN A 301 -0.20 -2.11 1.39
C ASN A 301 -1.06 -2.85 2.43
N PRO A 302 -1.02 -2.49 3.73
CA PRO A 302 -1.85 -3.13 4.73
C PRO A 302 -3.31 -2.71 4.56
N ILE A 303 -4.18 -3.65 4.20
CA ILE A 303 -5.62 -3.47 4.13
C ILE A 303 -6.27 -4.01 5.39
N VAL A 304 -7.23 -3.27 5.95
CA VAL A 304 -7.85 -3.63 7.22
C VAL A 304 -9.29 -4.10 7.02
N SER A 305 -9.62 -5.20 7.71
CA SER A 305 -10.98 -5.72 7.83
C SER A 305 -11.30 -6.01 9.29
N ARG A 306 -12.57 -6.19 9.62
CA ARG A 306 -12.99 -6.70 10.93
C ARG A 306 -13.41 -8.16 10.85
N LEU A 307 -12.92 -8.96 11.78
CA LEU A 307 -13.30 -10.35 11.95
C LEU A 307 -14.56 -10.48 12.81
N PRO A 308 -15.24 -11.64 12.81
CA PRO A 308 -16.53 -11.80 13.48
C PRO A 308 -16.55 -11.49 14.98
N ASN A 309 -15.43 -11.70 15.67
CA ASN A 309 -15.27 -11.38 17.11
C ASN A 309 -14.91 -9.90 17.38
N GLY A 310 -14.91 -9.06 16.34
CA GLY A 310 -14.58 -7.64 16.43
C GLY A 310 -13.09 -7.30 16.30
N THR A 311 -12.22 -8.30 16.23
CA THR A 311 -10.77 -8.11 16.03
C THR A 311 -10.50 -7.47 14.67
N TYR A 312 -9.61 -6.49 14.63
CA TYR A 312 -9.08 -5.96 13.38
C TYR A 312 -8.02 -6.91 12.83
N ILE A 313 -8.08 -7.15 11.56
CA ILE A 313 -7.03 -7.84 10.80
C ILE A 313 -6.51 -6.91 9.72
N ALA A 314 -5.19 -6.73 9.66
CA ALA A 314 -4.54 -6.08 8.54
C ALA A 314 -3.81 -7.15 7.73
N MET A 315 -4.18 -7.29 6.46
CA MET A 315 -3.45 -8.11 5.51
C MET A 315 -2.51 -7.22 4.71
N PHE A 316 -1.31 -7.70 4.44
CA PHE A 316 -0.26 -6.91 3.82
C PHE A 316 0.65 -7.75 2.92
N ASP A 317 1.42 -7.05 2.10
CA ASP A 317 2.57 -7.59 1.37
C ASP A 317 3.83 -7.37 2.22
N GLY A 318 4.59 -8.41 2.47
CA GLY A 318 5.73 -8.24 3.37
C GLY A 318 6.68 -9.41 3.42
N GLY A 319 7.67 -9.23 4.27
CA GLY A 319 8.73 -10.19 4.52
C GLY A 319 10.04 -9.84 3.81
N PRO A 320 11.14 -10.41 4.29
CA PRO A 320 12.43 -10.11 3.73
C PRO A 320 12.61 -10.76 2.36
N ASP A 321 13.00 -9.94 1.40
CA ASP A 321 13.24 -10.37 0.02
C ASP A 321 14.24 -11.54 -0.08
N TYR A 322 15.22 -11.59 0.83
CA TYR A 322 16.28 -12.60 0.80
C TYR A 322 15.82 -14.01 1.21
N LEU A 323 14.65 -14.15 1.83
CA LEU A 323 14.15 -15.47 2.21
C LEU A 323 13.47 -16.21 1.06
N ASN A 324 13.32 -15.58 -0.11
CA ASN A 324 12.66 -16.21 -1.26
C ASN A 324 11.31 -16.83 -0.91
N LEU A 325 10.56 -16.17 -0.02
CA LEU A 325 9.25 -16.67 0.37
C LEU A 325 8.33 -16.69 -0.86
N PRO A 326 7.76 -17.83 -1.22
CA PRO A 326 6.84 -17.92 -2.36
C PRO A 326 5.52 -17.20 -2.08
N ASN A 327 5.25 -16.90 -0.82
CA ASN A 327 4.08 -16.18 -0.36
C ASN A 327 4.54 -15.05 0.56
N ARG A 328 4.31 -13.82 0.12
CA ARG A 328 4.56 -12.59 0.91
C ARG A 328 3.30 -12.01 1.50
N MET A 329 2.18 -12.70 1.39
CA MET A 329 0.92 -12.25 1.95
C MET A 329 0.86 -12.61 3.42
N GLY A 330 1.04 -11.60 4.25
CA GLY A 330 0.98 -11.69 5.69
C GLY A 330 -0.28 -11.05 6.28
N TYR A 331 -0.46 -11.27 7.57
CA TYR A 331 -1.48 -10.59 8.35
C TYR A 331 -0.97 -10.28 9.75
N THR A 332 -1.64 -9.33 10.40
CA THR A 332 -1.46 -8.97 11.80
C THR A 332 -2.83 -8.68 12.41
N LEU A 333 -2.95 -8.86 13.72
CA LEU A 333 -4.20 -8.72 14.45
C LEU A 333 -4.11 -7.58 15.46
N SER A 334 -5.23 -6.93 15.72
CA SER A 334 -5.36 -5.91 16.76
C SER A 334 -6.77 -5.91 17.35
N ILE A 335 -6.89 -5.76 18.66
CA ILE A 335 -8.19 -5.62 19.34
C ILE A 335 -8.66 -4.16 19.39
N ASP A 336 -7.75 -3.21 19.31
CA ASP A 336 -8.03 -1.77 19.42
C ASP A 336 -7.79 -0.98 18.13
N GLY A 337 -7.27 -1.65 17.08
CA GLY A 337 -6.92 -1.02 15.80
C GLY A 337 -5.68 -0.12 15.88
N LYS A 338 -4.91 -0.16 16.96
CA LYS A 338 -3.74 0.67 17.20
C LYS A 338 -2.50 -0.15 17.54
N ASN A 339 -2.67 -1.12 18.42
CA ASN A 339 -1.61 -2.03 18.83
C ASN A 339 -1.72 -3.34 18.03
N TRP A 340 -0.70 -3.63 17.23
CA TRP A 340 -0.70 -4.73 16.27
C TRP A 340 0.24 -5.86 16.69
N SER A 341 -0.19 -7.09 16.48
CA SER A 341 0.59 -8.30 16.78
C SER A 341 1.76 -8.46 15.82
N LYS A 342 2.67 -9.40 16.12
CA LYS A 342 3.69 -9.84 15.18
C LYS A 342 3.06 -10.37 13.89
N ALA A 343 3.79 -10.19 12.78
CA ALA A 343 3.38 -10.70 11.47
C ALA A 343 3.28 -12.22 11.46
N ARG A 344 2.24 -12.69 10.80
CA ARG A 344 2.01 -14.08 10.44
C ARG A 344 1.81 -14.16 8.93
N TYR A 345 2.15 -15.28 8.33
CA TYR A 345 2.00 -15.48 6.88
C TYR A 345 0.99 -16.58 6.62
N ILE A 346 0.13 -16.40 5.64
CA ILE A 346 -0.88 -17.39 5.29
C ILE A 346 -0.18 -18.61 4.70
N ALA A 347 -0.39 -19.79 5.30
CA ALA A 347 0.04 -21.04 4.72
C ALA A 347 -0.84 -21.38 3.52
N ILE A 348 -0.24 -21.37 2.34
CA ILE A 348 -0.92 -21.83 1.13
C ILE A 348 -0.39 -23.22 0.83
N ASP A 349 -1.31 -24.19 0.81
CA ASP A 349 -0.98 -25.59 0.52
C ASP A 349 -0.27 -25.66 -0.83
N THR A 350 0.95 -26.13 -0.79
CA THR A 350 1.80 -26.32 -1.97
C THR A 350 1.30 -27.42 -2.92
N LYS A 351 0.26 -28.16 -2.54
CA LYS A 351 -0.37 -29.19 -3.39
C LYS A 351 -1.23 -28.58 -4.49
N VAL A 352 -1.66 -27.32 -4.34
CA VAL A 352 -2.37 -26.61 -5.40
C VAL A 352 -1.37 -26.23 -6.49
N LYS A 353 -1.69 -26.51 -7.73
CA LYS A 353 -0.86 -26.12 -8.88
C LYS A 353 -0.68 -24.59 -8.87
N LYS A 354 0.55 -24.15 -8.69
CA LYS A 354 0.88 -22.72 -8.63
C LYS A 354 1.21 -22.21 -10.03
N TRP A 355 0.50 -21.18 -10.46
CA TRP A 355 0.83 -20.44 -11.67
C TRP A 355 1.76 -19.24 -11.37
N TRP A 356 1.86 -18.82 -10.11
CA TRP A 356 2.68 -17.71 -9.65
C TRP A 356 4.00 -18.19 -9.03
N THR A 357 5.02 -17.36 -9.14
CA THR A 357 6.30 -17.54 -8.43
C THR A 357 6.27 -16.88 -7.05
N VAL A 358 5.60 -15.72 -6.94
CA VAL A 358 5.40 -15.03 -5.67
C VAL A 358 3.97 -14.50 -5.60
N MET A 359 3.24 -14.92 -4.60
CA MET A 359 1.97 -14.30 -4.20
C MET A 359 2.28 -13.02 -3.41
N ARG A 360 1.72 -11.92 -3.83
CA ARG A 360 2.02 -10.60 -3.26
C ARG A 360 0.79 -9.90 -2.68
N THR A 361 0.62 -8.67 -3.07
CA THR A 361 -0.23 -7.65 -2.50
C THR A 361 -1.69 -8.08 -2.42
N PRO A 362 -2.26 -8.25 -1.22
CA PRO A 362 -3.68 -8.46 -1.06
C PRO A 362 -4.44 -7.19 -1.44
N LEU A 363 -5.56 -7.35 -2.15
CA LEU A 363 -6.47 -6.27 -2.53
C LEU A 363 -7.75 -6.28 -1.70
N CYS A 364 -8.06 -7.38 -1.03
CA CYS A 364 -9.20 -7.50 -0.12
C CYS A 364 -9.10 -8.74 0.78
N LEU A 365 -9.88 -8.69 1.85
CA LEU A 365 -10.33 -9.84 2.64
C LEU A 365 -11.86 -9.67 2.82
N ILE A 366 -12.66 -10.24 1.92
CA ILE A 366 -14.10 -10.02 1.88
C ILE A 366 -14.86 -11.23 2.44
N PRO A 367 -15.70 -11.05 3.46
CA PRO A 367 -16.51 -12.13 4.04
C PRO A 367 -17.59 -12.60 3.06
N GLU A 368 -17.73 -13.92 2.93
CA GLU A 368 -18.72 -14.59 2.10
C GLU A 368 -19.79 -15.34 2.92
N GLY A 369 -19.71 -15.23 4.24
CA GLY A 369 -20.53 -16.00 5.18
C GLY A 369 -19.88 -17.31 5.61
N ASN A 370 -20.37 -17.91 6.71
CA ASN A 370 -19.89 -19.20 7.24
C ASN A 370 -18.38 -19.27 7.46
N ASN A 371 -17.76 -18.17 7.90
CA ASN A 371 -16.31 -18.03 8.07
C ASN A 371 -15.50 -18.20 6.77
N VAL A 372 -16.12 -18.09 5.60
CA VAL A 372 -15.42 -18.11 4.31
C VAL A 372 -15.14 -16.68 3.89
N TYR A 373 -13.95 -16.46 3.33
CA TYR A 373 -13.49 -15.18 2.83
C TYR A 373 -12.91 -15.34 1.42
N THR A 374 -13.08 -14.30 0.62
CA THR A 374 -12.42 -14.14 -0.67
C THR A 374 -11.23 -13.21 -0.50
N ILE A 375 -10.06 -13.65 -0.95
CA ILE A 375 -8.84 -12.84 -1.08
C ILE A 375 -8.51 -12.75 -2.56
N VAL A 376 -8.43 -11.53 -3.06
CA VAL A 376 -7.90 -11.22 -4.39
C VAL A 376 -6.54 -10.57 -4.18
N TYR A 377 -5.56 -10.92 -4.98
CA TYR A 377 -4.17 -10.50 -4.79
C TYR A 377 -3.47 -10.29 -6.11
N THR A 378 -2.42 -9.47 -6.11
CA THR A 378 -1.47 -9.43 -7.22
C THR A 378 -0.38 -10.47 -7.02
N ALA A 379 0.22 -10.94 -8.10
CA ALA A 379 1.29 -11.92 -8.03
C ALA A 379 2.39 -11.63 -9.05
N TRP A 380 3.53 -12.26 -8.85
CA TRP A 380 4.52 -12.41 -9.89
C TRP A 380 4.42 -13.82 -10.48
N ASP A 381 4.61 -13.91 -11.76
CA ASP A 381 4.94 -15.13 -12.46
C ASP A 381 6.33 -14.97 -13.12
N ASP A 382 6.71 -15.86 -13.99
CA ASP A 382 8.00 -15.76 -14.69
C ASP A 382 7.99 -14.71 -15.82
N THR A 383 6.90 -13.96 -15.95
CA THR A 383 6.75 -12.89 -16.93
C THR A 383 6.91 -11.50 -16.28
N ARG A 384 7.00 -10.48 -17.12
CA ARG A 384 7.01 -9.10 -16.65
C ARG A 384 5.63 -8.60 -16.20
N PHE A 385 4.56 -9.20 -16.67
CA PHE A 385 3.21 -8.81 -16.34
C PHE A 385 2.82 -9.37 -14.97
N HIS A 386 2.43 -8.53 -14.05
CA HIS A 386 1.94 -8.93 -12.73
C HIS A 386 0.44 -9.23 -12.81
N PRO A 387 0.04 -10.49 -12.83
CA PRO A 387 -1.38 -10.85 -12.94
C PRO A 387 -2.11 -10.73 -11.61
N ILE A 388 -3.44 -10.86 -11.67
CA ILE A 388 -4.32 -10.94 -10.50
C ILE A 388 -4.76 -12.38 -10.29
N GLY A 389 -4.67 -12.82 -9.04
CA GLY A 389 -5.17 -14.11 -8.58
C GLY A 389 -6.26 -13.97 -7.52
N MET A 390 -6.93 -15.09 -7.24
CA MET A 390 -7.94 -15.18 -6.20
C MET A 390 -7.85 -16.52 -5.48
N VAL A 391 -8.05 -16.48 -4.15
CA VAL A 391 -8.26 -17.69 -3.35
C VAL A 391 -9.45 -17.49 -2.42
N LYS A 392 -10.11 -18.61 -2.08
CA LYS A 392 -11.06 -18.68 -0.98
C LYS A 392 -10.42 -19.32 0.22
N VAL A 393 -10.59 -18.70 1.37
CA VAL A 393 -10.05 -19.19 2.63
C VAL A 393 -11.17 -19.35 3.65
N LYS A 394 -10.99 -20.28 4.57
CA LYS A 394 -11.88 -20.47 5.73
C LYS A 394 -11.15 -20.05 6.99
N LEU A 395 -11.74 -19.13 7.73
CA LEU A 395 -11.28 -18.71 9.05
C LEU A 395 -11.52 -19.82 10.06
N ASN A 396 -10.54 -20.06 10.93
CA ASN A 396 -10.67 -20.92 12.11
C ASN A 396 -10.95 -20.04 13.36
N PRO A 397 -12.20 -20.03 13.87
CA PRO A 397 -12.55 -19.21 15.03
C PRO A 397 -11.79 -19.58 16.31
N GLU A 398 -11.51 -20.88 16.54
CA GLU A 398 -10.80 -21.35 17.73
C GLU A 398 -9.34 -20.85 17.76
N VAL A 399 -8.71 -20.77 16.58
CA VAL A 399 -7.37 -20.19 16.44
C VAL A 399 -7.42 -18.68 16.63
N LEU A 400 -8.44 -18.01 16.07
CA LEU A 400 -8.64 -16.58 16.28
C LEU A 400 -8.76 -16.24 17.76
N ASP A 401 -9.61 -16.96 18.50
CA ASP A 401 -9.82 -16.72 19.92
C ASP A 401 -8.52 -16.91 20.72
N LYS A 402 -7.73 -17.92 20.40
CA LYS A 402 -6.41 -18.13 21.04
C LYS A 402 -5.39 -17.03 20.73
N LEU A 403 -5.43 -16.48 19.51
CA LEU A 403 -4.50 -15.42 19.10
C LEU A 403 -4.87 -14.03 19.65
N THR A 404 -6.09 -13.87 20.14
CA THR A 404 -6.65 -12.60 20.63
C THR A 404 -6.95 -12.61 22.13
N ALA A 405 -6.77 -13.74 22.80
CA ALA A 405 -6.85 -13.88 24.28
C ALA A 405 -5.58 -13.31 24.93
#